data_a67f2d589fdb7b612fb7be0618ac84bc
#
_entry.id   a67f2d589fdb7b612fb7be0618ac84bc
#
_cell.length_a   1.000
_cell.length_b   1.000
_cell.length_c   1.000
_cell.angle_alpha   90.00
_cell.angle_beta   90.00
_cell.angle_gamma   90.00
#
_symmetry.space_group_name_H-M   'P 1'
#
loop_
_entity.id
_entity.type
_entity.pdbx_description
1 polymer ?
#
loop_
_entity_poly.entity_id
_entity_poly.type
_entity_poly.pdbx_seq_one_letter_code
_entity_poly.pdbx_strand_id
1 'polypeptide(L)'
;MSASAAPASAIEPTRRAASTGQSADDRPTSRDQSENGDATRAVSGFNGNRRVPPPVNEPVRSYAPGSPERAALKERLHSMADERADIPLIIGGDEVHTGELVDVVMPHNHQHVLGQWHKSGAENVDQAIAAARRAARDWSNWAWEDRAAVFLKAAELLATTWRSTLNAATMLGQSKTAFQAEIDAACELIDFWRFNPHYAQSLYDEQPLSDRTMWNQLDYRPLEGFVYAVTPFNFTSIAGNLPTAPALMGNTVIWKPASSAMLSAYYIMKLLEEAGLPPGVINFVPGDAAMISNKLLAHRDLAGVHFTGSTAVFNSMWKTIGASMSTYKSYPRIVGETGGKDFIVAHASADPAALSVAIARGGFEYQGQKCSAVSRVYVPESIWPEVRDRTVAIMKDIRMGDVTDFRNFMGAVIDSRAFTKIGEYLEHGRKNASVVSGGVARGEEGYFIEPTLVETKDPAYRLLCEEIFGPVVTAHVYPDEKWTDILKVVDETSPYALTGAVFSRDRQAIRDAALLLRNAAGNFYVNDKPTGAVVGQQPFGGARGSGTNDKAGSKLNLVRWISPRAVKETFSPPTDYRYPFMAEE
;
A
#
# COMPACT_ATOMS: atom_id res chain seq x y z
N MET A 1 -12.26 -52.90 -13.95
CA MET A 1 -12.24 -54.14 -13.15
C MET A 1 -13.03 -53.88 -11.90
N SER A 2 -14.14 -54.59 -11.80
CA SER A 2 -15.18 -54.47 -10.78
C SER A 2 -14.70 -55.07 -9.43
N ALA A 3 -14.98 -54.39 -8.34
CA ALA A 3 -14.96 -54.96 -7.03
C ALA A 3 -16.27 -54.67 -6.29
N SER A 4 -16.92 -55.73 -5.95
CA SER A 4 -18.22 -56.02 -5.42
C SER A 4 -18.48 -55.39 -4.01
N ALA A 5 -19.70 -54.89 -3.85
CA ALA A 5 -20.27 -54.49 -2.58
C ALA A 5 -20.79 -55.73 -1.78
N ALA A 6 -20.58 -55.75 -0.51
CA ALA A 6 -21.24 -56.65 0.44
C ALA A 6 -22.28 -55.87 1.30
N PRO A 7 -23.39 -56.52 1.72
CA PRO A 7 -24.57 -55.85 2.21
C PRO A 7 -24.56 -55.54 3.70
N ALA A 8 -25.27 -54.47 4.07
CA ALA A 8 -25.53 -54.02 5.42
C ALA A 8 -26.53 -54.96 6.13
N SER A 9 -26.24 -55.36 7.37
CA SER A 9 -27.19 -55.99 8.28
C SER A 9 -27.91 -54.97 9.15
N ALA A 10 -29.25 -55.09 9.18
CA ALA A 10 -30.16 -54.31 10.01
C ALA A 10 -30.04 -54.68 11.47
N ILE A 11 -30.08 -53.71 12.39
CA ILE A 11 -30.24 -53.89 13.81
C ILE A 11 -31.50 -53.12 14.23
N GLU A 12 -32.46 -53.87 14.79
CA GLU A 12 -33.71 -53.35 15.35
C GLU A 12 -33.54 -52.57 16.68
N PRO A 13 -34.46 -51.65 17.05
CA PRO A 13 -34.34 -50.89 18.29
C PRO A 13 -35.03 -51.58 19.45
N THR A 14 -34.34 -51.81 20.56
CA THR A 14 -34.91 -52.24 21.83
C THR A 14 -35.43 -51.05 22.63
N ARG A 15 -36.74 -51.10 22.94
CA ARG A 15 -37.41 -50.25 23.93
C ARG A 15 -36.94 -50.60 25.35
N ARG A 16 -36.72 -49.56 26.18
CA ARG A 16 -36.77 -49.73 27.64
C ARG A 16 -37.53 -48.58 28.31
N ALA A 17 -38.24 -49.04 29.36
CA ALA A 17 -39.34 -48.40 30.04
C ALA A 17 -38.94 -47.26 31.00
N ALA A 18 -39.95 -46.44 31.28
CA ALA A 18 -39.97 -45.38 32.26
C ALA A 18 -39.92 -45.87 33.69
N SER A 19 -39.22 -45.14 34.58
CA SER A 19 -39.52 -45.14 36.02
C SER A 19 -39.59 -43.73 36.56
N THR A 20 -40.71 -43.47 37.19
CA THR A 20 -41.13 -42.31 37.97
C THR A 20 -40.39 -42.18 39.30
N GLY A 21 -40.05 -40.96 39.72
CA GLY A 21 -39.58 -40.67 41.07
C GLY A 21 -39.53 -39.18 41.36
N GLN A 22 -40.30 -38.79 42.36
CA GLN A 22 -40.69 -37.44 42.80
C GLN A 22 -39.58 -36.61 43.47
N SER A 23 -39.78 -35.30 43.32
CA SER A 23 -39.71 -34.17 44.28
C SER A 23 -38.40 -33.81 44.97
N ALA A 24 -38.01 -32.56 44.78
CA ALA A 24 -37.92 -31.58 45.87
C ALA A 24 -37.61 -30.19 45.28
N ASP A 25 -38.36 -29.25 45.75
CA ASP A 25 -38.31 -27.81 45.57
C ASP A 25 -37.00 -27.25 46.19
N ASP A 26 -36.18 -26.56 45.43
CA ASP A 26 -35.20 -25.62 45.96
C ASP A 26 -34.95 -24.56 44.91
N ARG A 27 -35.62 -23.40 45.08
CA ARG A 27 -35.30 -22.17 44.36
C ARG A 27 -34.18 -21.45 45.09
N PRO A 28 -33.09 -21.14 44.43
CA PRO A 28 -32.19 -20.10 44.93
C PRO A 28 -32.69 -18.74 44.45
N THR A 29 -32.84 -17.88 45.42
CA THR A 29 -33.16 -16.47 45.39
C THR A 29 -32.17 -15.67 44.53
N SER A 30 -32.78 -14.64 43.88
CA SER A 30 -32.17 -13.40 43.36
C SER A 30 -30.68 -13.38 43.10
N ARG A 31 -30.31 -13.49 41.84
CA ARG A 31 -29.03 -13.01 41.32
C ARG A 31 -29.19 -11.60 40.77
N ASP A 32 -28.33 -10.73 41.29
CA ASP A 32 -28.01 -9.43 40.81
C ASP A 32 -28.04 -9.31 39.29
N GLN A 33 -28.96 -8.50 38.79
CA GLN A 33 -28.93 -8.00 37.41
C GLN A 33 -28.08 -6.74 37.41
N SER A 34 -26.75 -6.94 37.27
CA SER A 34 -25.87 -5.87 36.83
C SER A 34 -24.72 -6.46 36.03
N GLU A 35 -24.54 -5.90 34.84
CA GLU A 35 -23.40 -6.14 33.94
C GLU A 35 -23.43 -7.39 33.05
N ASN A 36 -24.49 -7.58 32.28
CA ASN A 36 -24.31 -8.19 30.95
C ASN A 36 -24.36 -7.06 29.92
N GLY A 37 -23.17 -6.51 29.63
CA GLY A 37 -22.96 -5.71 28.43
C GLY A 37 -23.49 -6.50 27.24
N ASP A 38 -24.34 -5.84 26.49
CA ASP A 38 -24.97 -6.29 25.27
C ASP A 38 -23.87 -6.87 24.33
N ALA A 39 -23.72 -8.18 24.33
CA ALA A 39 -22.94 -8.86 23.33
C ALA A 39 -23.70 -8.63 22.03
N THR A 40 -23.24 -7.66 21.23
CA THR A 40 -23.78 -7.39 19.90
C THR A 40 -23.86 -8.71 19.16
N ARG A 41 -25.09 -9.21 19.01
CA ARG A 41 -25.35 -10.40 18.22
C ARG A 41 -24.82 -10.12 16.83
N ALA A 42 -23.86 -10.92 16.39
CA ALA A 42 -23.51 -10.97 14.99
C ALA A 42 -24.80 -11.23 14.21
N VAL A 43 -25.29 -10.21 13.52
CA VAL A 43 -26.51 -10.33 12.72
C VAL A 43 -26.13 -11.03 11.43
N SER A 44 -26.06 -12.35 11.44
CA SER A 44 -26.06 -13.12 10.19
C SER A 44 -27.52 -13.16 9.68
N GLY A 45 -27.97 -12.06 9.06
CA GLY A 45 -29.35 -11.94 8.60
C GLY A 45 -29.63 -12.51 7.23
N PHE A 46 -28.59 -12.96 6.49
CA PHE A 46 -28.74 -13.43 5.13
C PHE A 46 -28.23 -14.85 4.95
N ASN A 47 -29.08 -15.72 4.42
CA ASN A 47 -28.70 -17.07 4.03
C ASN A 47 -28.39 -17.08 2.53
N GLY A 48 -27.18 -17.54 2.15
CA GLY A 48 -26.72 -17.64 0.79
C GLY A 48 -25.25 -17.24 0.64
N ASN A 49 -24.63 -17.63 -0.47
CA ASN A 49 -23.26 -17.24 -0.80
C ASN A 49 -23.28 -15.83 -1.39
N ARG A 50 -23.08 -14.83 -0.55
CA ARG A 50 -22.97 -13.44 -0.98
C ARG A 50 -21.67 -13.25 -1.78
N ARG A 51 -21.73 -12.43 -2.82
CA ARG A 51 -20.57 -12.09 -3.63
C ARG A 51 -20.49 -10.59 -3.79
N VAL A 52 -19.27 -10.05 -3.66
CA VAL A 52 -19.03 -8.64 -3.94
C VAL A 52 -19.15 -8.38 -5.45
N PRO A 53 -19.51 -7.17 -5.87
CA PRO A 53 -19.54 -6.80 -7.27
C PRO A 53 -18.18 -7.07 -7.93
N PRO A 54 -18.13 -7.56 -9.19
CA PRO A 54 -16.90 -7.67 -9.94
C PRO A 54 -16.20 -6.31 -10.02
N PRO A 55 -14.92 -6.21 -9.64
CA PRO A 55 -14.23 -4.93 -9.63
C PRO A 55 -13.94 -4.47 -11.06
N VAL A 56 -14.05 -3.16 -11.27
CA VAL A 56 -13.67 -2.48 -12.51
C VAL A 56 -12.80 -1.30 -12.13
N ASN A 57 -11.70 -1.09 -12.85
CA ASN A 57 -10.83 0.06 -12.63
C ASN A 57 -11.58 1.36 -12.84
N GLU A 58 -11.33 2.32 -11.96
CA GLU A 58 -11.94 3.64 -12.03
C GLU A 58 -11.43 4.42 -13.26
N PRO A 59 -12.32 4.97 -14.10
CA PRO A 59 -11.92 5.76 -15.23
C PRO A 59 -11.16 7.03 -14.81
N VAL A 60 -9.99 7.24 -15.41
CA VAL A 60 -9.17 8.43 -15.20
C VAL A 60 -9.83 9.64 -15.85
N ARG A 61 -10.13 10.68 -15.08
CA ARG A 61 -10.66 11.94 -15.59
C ARG A 61 -9.56 12.78 -16.23
N SER A 62 -9.85 13.39 -17.36
CA SER A 62 -8.85 14.11 -18.14
C SER A 62 -8.56 15.53 -17.66
N TYR A 63 -9.50 16.13 -16.94
CA TYR A 63 -9.48 17.55 -16.56
C TYR A 63 -9.21 18.48 -17.75
N ALA A 64 -9.70 18.11 -18.92
CA ALA A 64 -9.53 18.88 -20.15
C ALA A 64 -10.14 20.30 -20.03
N PRO A 65 -9.62 21.30 -20.76
CA PRO A 65 -10.21 22.63 -20.77
C PRO A 65 -11.72 22.61 -21.09
N GLY A 66 -12.51 23.28 -20.25
CA GLY A 66 -13.98 23.33 -20.38
C GLY A 66 -14.75 22.14 -19.79
N SER A 67 -14.09 21.12 -19.27
CA SER A 67 -14.77 19.99 -18.63
C SER A 67 -15.32 20.34 -17.24
N PRO A 68 -16.47 19.78 -16.84
CA PRO A 68 -17.08 20.05 -15.53
C PRO A 68 -16.20 19.57 -14.36
N GLU A 69 -15.51 18.44 -14.50
CA GLU A 69 -14.59 17.93 -13.49
C GLU A 69 -13.40 18.87 -13.26
N ARG A 70 -12.92 19.56 -14.32
CA ARG A 70 -11.88 20.59 -14.18
C ARG A 70 -12.39 21.80 -13.41
N ALA A 71 -13.61 22.26 -13.69
CA ALA A 71 -14.23 23.38 -12.98
C ALA A 71 -14.40 23.05 -11.49
N ALA A 72 -14.98 21.89 -11.18
CA ALA A 72 -15.19 21.43 -9.81
C ALA A 72 -13.88 21.25 -9.01
N LEU A 73 -12.82 20.71 -9.65
CA LEU A 73 -11.52 20.57 -8.97
C LEU A 73 -10.89 21.95 -8.71
N LYS A 74 -10.97 22.90 -9.66
CA LYS A 74 -10.44 24.25 -9.47
C LYS A 74 -11.18 25.02 -8.37
N GLU A 75 -12.50 24.90 -8.31
CA GLU A 75 -13.31 25.48 -7.24
C GLU A 75 -12.88 24.91 -5.87
N ARG A 76 -12.71 23.59 -5.78
CA ARG A 76 -12.27 22.94 -4.54
C ARG A 76 -10.84 23.31 -4.15
N LEU A 77 -9.92 23.42 -5.10
CA LEU A 77 -8.56 23.92 -4.86
C LEU A 77 -8.56 25.31 -4.26
N HIS A 78 -9.37 26.21 -4.83
CA HIS A 78 -9.47 27.57 -4.34
C HIS A 78 -10.05 27.64 -2.92
N SER A 79 -11.19 26.98 -2.68
CA SER A 79 -11.79 26.96 -1.34
C SER A 79 -10.87 26.33 -0.30
N MET A 80 -10.22 25.20 -0.63
CA MET A 80 -9.31 24.52 0.29
C MET A 80 -8.03 25.32 0.61
N ALA A 81 -7.54 26.10 -0.34
CA ALA A 81 -6.39 26.97 -0.10
C ALA A 81 -6.70 28.07 0.94
N ASP A 82 -7.96 28.55 1.00
CA ASP A 82 -8.41 29.55 1.96
C ASP A 82 -8.84 28.96 3.32
N GLU A 83 -9.09 27.65 3.37
CA GLU A 83 -9.40 26.95 4.61
C GLU A 83 -8.19 26.87 5.53
N ARG A 84 -8.45 26.68 6.83
CA ARG A 84 -7.43 26.37 7.85
C ARG A 84 -7.87 25.11 8.56
N ALA A 85 -7.36 23.95 8.11
CA ALA A 85 -7.71 22.67 8.69
C ALA A 85 -7.11 22.55 10.11
N ASP A 86 -7.94 22.20 11.08
CA ASP A 86 -7.50 21.70 12.37
C ASP A 86 -7.56 20.17 12.35
N ILE A 87 -6.42 19.51 12.46
CA ILE A 87 -6.29 18.07 12.26
C ILE A 87 -5.96 17.38 13.60
N PRO A 88 -6.96 16.83 14.29
CA PRO A 88 -6.77 16.09 15.53
C PRO A 88 -6.19 14.69 15.29
N LEU A 89 -5.79 14.03 16.36
CA LEU A 89 -5.73 12.57 16.38
C LEU A 89 -7.15 12.03 16.37
N ILE A 90 -7.36 10.84 15.78
CA ILE A 90 -8.66 10.14 15.87
C ILE A 90 -8.41 8.78 16.52
N ILE A 91 -8.83 8.65 17.77
CA ILE A 91 -8.56 7.49 18.62
C ILE A 91 -9.87 6.95 19.18
N GLY A 92 -10.22 5.72 18.80
CA GLY A 92 -11.48 5.12 19.23
C GLY A 92 -12.74 5.81 18.67
N GLY A 93 -12.57 6.62 17.61
CA GLY A 93 -13.63 7.45 17.03
C GLY A 93 -13.70 8.87 17.60
N ASP A 94 -12.96 9.16 18.67
CA ASP A 94 -12.92 10.48 19.29
C ASP A 94 -11.80 11.33 18.68
N GLU A 95 -12.09 12.62 18.45
CA GLU A 95 -11.08 13.61 18.06
C GLU A 95 -10.30 14.07 19.29
N VAL A 96 -8.97 13.91 19.26
CA VAL A 96 -8.09 14.26 20.38
C VAL A 96 -7.19 15.42 20.00
N HIS A 97 -7.38 16.57 20.65
CA HIS A 97 -6.63 17.81 20.46
C HIS A 97 -5.56 17.93 21.55
N THR A 98 -4.30 17.66 21.23
CA THR A 98 -3.20 17.69 22.21
C THR A 98 -2.69 19.09 22.51
N GLY A 99 -2.90 20.04 21.61
CA GLY A 99 -2.35 21.40 21.70
C GLY A 99 -0.90 21.55 21.23
N GLU A 100 -0.18 20.44 20.95
CA GLU A 100 1.14 20.49 20.31
C GLU A 100 0.95 20.51 18.78
N LEU A 101 1.01 21.71 18.21
CA LEU A 101 0.63 21.98 16.82
C LEU A 101 1.82 22.01 15.87
N VAL A 102 1.62 21.52 14.66
CA VAL A 102 2.58 21.59 13.56
C VAL A 102 1.86 22.04 12.30
N ASP A 103 2.44 22.99 11.57
CA ASP A 103 1.87 23.54 10.35
C ASP A 103 1.87 22.53 9.19
N VAL A 104 0.81 22.57 8.40
CA VAL A 104 0.70 21.95 7.07
C VAL A 104 0.90 23.05 6.05
N VAL A 105 1.97 23.00 5.27
CA VAL A 105 2.30 24.02 4.27
C VAL A 105 2.21 23.45 2.84
N MET A 106 2.02 24.33 1.87
CA MET A 106 2.14 23.95 0.45
C MET A 106 3.61 23.82 0.07
N PRO A 107 4.09 22.69 -0.50
CA PRO A 107 5.49 22.59 -0.92
C PRO A 107 5.90 23.60 -2.01
N HIS A 108 4.97 24.00 -2.87
CA HIS A 108 5.19 24.98 -3.95
C HIS A 108 5.01 26.46 -3.51
N ASN A 109 4.51 26.66 -2.29
CA ASN A 109 4.48 27.96 -1.60
C ASN A 109 4.56 27.71 -0.09
N HIS A 110 5.75 27.43 0.41
CA HIS A 110 5.94 27.00 1.81
C HIS A 110 5.63 28.05 2.88
N GLN A 111 5.31 29.29 2.47
CA GLN A 111 4.78 30.31 3.37
C GLN A 111 3.26 30.22 3.53
N HIS A 112 2.57 29.48 2.65
CA HIS A 112 1.13 29.29 2.72
C HIS A 112 0.78 28.10 3.61
N VAL A 113 0.13 28.38 4.73
CA VAL A 113 -0.31 27.37 5.72
C VAL A 113 -1.72 26.92 5.36
N LEU A 114 -1.91 25.61 5.13
CA LEU A 114 -3.21 24.98 4.85
C LEU A 114 -3.97 24.58 6.12
N GLY A 115 -3.29 24.49 7.24
CA GLY A 115 -3.85 24.07 8.50
C GLY A 115 -2.76 23.67 9.50
N GLN A 116 -3.21 23.08 10.62
CA GLN A 116 -2.32 22.57 11.66
C GLN A 116 -2.78 21.18 12.09
N TRP A 117 -1.84 20.34 12.50
CA TRP A 117 -2.14 19.03 13.05
C TRP A 117 -1.57 18.88 14.45
N HIS A 118 -2.33 18.15 15.29
CA HIS A 118 -1.97 17.85 16.65
C HIS A 118 -0.99 16.67 16.71
N LYS A 119 0.13 16.85 17.39
CA LYS A 119 1.16 15.84 17.56
C LYS A 119 0.87 14.95 18.76
N SER A 120 0.90 13.64 18.58
CA SER A 120 0.67 12.68 19.66
C SER A 120 1.84 12.61 20.64
N GLY A 121 1.51 12.50 21.92
CA GLY A 121 2.42 12.05 22.96
C GLY A 121 2.37 10.54 23.18
N ALA A 122 3.23 10.04 24.07
CA ALA A 122 3.30 8.60 24.38
C ALA A 122 1.99 8.04 24.98
N GLU A 123 1.26 8.86 25.73
CA GLU A 123 -0.04 8.50 26.31
C GLU A 123 -1.11 8.29 25.24
N ASN A 124 -1.11 9.11 24.19
CA ASN A 124 -2.06 8.94 23.08
C ASN A 124 -1.82 7.62 22.32
N VAL A 125 -0.56 7.17 22.25
CA VAL A 125 -0.26 5.85 21.68
C VAL A 125 -0.85 4.72 22.53
N ASP A 126 -0.77 4.83 23.88
CA ASP A 126 -1.42 3.85 24.78
C ASP A 126 -2.94 3.86 24.62
N GLN A 127 -3.55 5.05 24.51
CA GLN A 127 -4.98 5.18 24.23
C GLN A 127 -5.37 4.50 22.91
N ALA A 128 -4.57 4.69 21.84
CA ALA A 128 -4.79 4.05 20.54
C ALA A 128 -4.66 2.53 20.63
N ILE A 129 -3.68 2.00 21.37
CA ILE A 129 -3.56 0.55 21.61
C ILE A 129 -4.80 0.03 22.35
N ALA A 130 -5.25 0.72 23.39
CA ALA A 130 -6.41 0.34 24.15
C ALA A 130 -7.71 0.37 23.29
N ALA A 131 -7.87 1.41 22.46
CA ALA A 131 -8.99 1.54 21.52
C ALA A 131 -9.00 0.41 20.48
N ALA A 132 -7.85 0.14 19.83
CA ALA A 132 -7.67 -0.95 18.89
C ALA A 132 -8.05 -2.31 19.52
N ARG A 133 -7.61 -2.58 20.74
CA ARG A 133 -7.94 -3.82 21.47
C ARG A 133 -9.42 -3.95 21.79
N ARG A 134 -10.09 -2.85 22.14
CA ARG A 134 -11.55 -2.87 22.37
C ARG A 134 -12.31 -3.17 21.07
N ALA A 135 -11.99 -2.45 19.99
CA ALA A 135 -12.66 -2.62 18.70
C ALA A 135 -12.40 -4.00 18.06
N ALA A 136 -11.22 -4.60 18.30
CA ALA A 136 -10.84 -5.89 17.71
C ALA A 136 -11.85 -7.01 18.00
N ARG A 137 -12.45 -7.03 19.21
CA ARG A 137 -13.40 -8.07 19.60
C ARG A 137 -14.64 -8.06 18.71
N ASP A 138 -15.20 -6.90 18.48
CA ASP A 138 -16.42 -6.76 17.68
C ASP A 138 -16.11 -6.85 16.19
N TRP A 139 -15.11 -6.09 15.72
CA TRP A 139 -14.74 -6.03 14.30
C TRP A 139 -14.33 -7.39 13.73
N SER A 140 -13.60 -8.21 14.48
CA SER A 140 -13.22 -9.55 14.06
C SER A 140 -14.39 -10.52 13.90
N ASN A 141 -15.51 -10.24 14.59
CA ASN A 141 -16.75 -11.04 14.53
C ASN A 141 -17.76 -10.56 13.47
N TRP A 142 -17.52 -9.39 12.86
CA TRP A 142 -18.38 -8.96 11.75
C TRP A 142 -18.26 -9.95 10.58
N ALA A 143 -19.39 -10.21 9.91
CA ALA A 143 -19.36 -10.94 8.65
C ALA A 143 -18.41 -10.25 7.67
N TRP A 144 -17.62 -11.03 6.94
CA TRP A 144 -16.60 -10.46 6.04
C TRP A 144 -17.23 -9.55 4.96
N GLU A 145 -18.45 -9.87 4.54
CA GLU A 145 -19.21 -9.09 3.57
C GLU A 145 -19.62 -7.71 4.11
N ASP A 146 -19.92 -7.62 5.40
CA ASP A 146 -20.30 -6.36 6.04
C ASP A 146 -19.04 -5.47 6.19
N ARG A 147 -17.87 -6.08 6.48
CA ARG A 147 -16.59 -5.38 6.42
C ARG A 147 -16.30 -4.89 5.01
N ALA A 148 -16.51 -5.73 4.00
CA ALA A 148 -16.31 -5.37 2.58
C ALA A 148 -17.23 -4.22 2.16
N ALA A 149 -18.48 -4.19 2.64
CA ALA A 149 -19.46 -3.15 2.32
C ALA A 149 -19.00 -1.75 2.74
N VAL A 150 -18.28 -1.62 3.88
CA VAL A 150 -17.70 -0.34 4.32
C VAL A 150 -16.71 0.20 3.27
N PHE A 151 -15.80 -0.64 2.78
CA PHE A 151 -14.77 -0.22 1.81
C PHE A 151 -15.35 -0.02 0.41
N LEU A 152 -16.34 -0.80 0.00
CA LEU A 152 -17.07 -0.56 -1.26
C LEU A 152 -17.83 0.78 -1.21
N LYS A 153 -18.44 1.12 -0.07
CA LYS A 153 -19.06 2.44 0.13
C LYS A 153 -18.01 3.56 0.11
N ALA A 154 -16.84 3.36 0.75
CA ALA A 154 -15.74 4.31 0.69
C ALA A 154 -15.27 4.54 -0.75
N ALA A 155 -15.17 3.48 -1.55
CA ALA A 155 -14.84 3.59 -2.98
C ALA A 155 -15.86 4.45 -3.74
N GLU A 156 -17.16 4.27 -3.50
CA GLU A 156 -18.20 5.03 -4.16
C GLU A 156 -18.23 6.50 -3.72
N LEU A 157 -18.06 6.77 -2.43
CA LEU A 157 -17.91 8.14 -1.92
C LEU A 157 -16.73 8.86 -2.58
N LEU A 158 -15.58 8.16 -2.69
CA LEU A 158 -14.41 8.72 -3.34
C LEU A 158 -14.60 8.91 -4.85
N ALA A 159 -15.28 7.98 -5.51
CA ALA A 159 -15.58 8.10 -6.95
C ALA A 159 -16.51 9.29 -7.28
N THR A 160 -17.29 9.76 -6.29
CA THR A 160 -18.32 10.79 -6.46
C THR A 160 -18.02 12.05 -5.66
N THR A 161 -18.52 12.15 -4.43
CA THR A 161 -18.56 13.38 -3.63
C THR A 161 -17.20 13.81 -3.10
N TRP A 162 -16.31 12.86 -2.79
CA TRP A 162 -15.01 13.13 -2.18
C TRP A 162 -13.87 13.34 -3.17
N ARG A 163 -14.10 13.06 -4.46
CA ARG A 163 -13.04 13.04 -5.48
C ARG A 163 -12.27 14.36 -5.57
N SER A 164 -12.99 15.47 -5.75
CA SER A 164 -12.35 16.79 -5.82
C SER A 164 -11.66 17.18 -4.51
N THR A 165 -12.23 16.80 -3.36
CA THR A 165 -11.64 17.09 -2.03
C THR A 165 -10.32 16.35 -1.83
N LEU A 166 -10.27 15.05 -2.10
CA LEU A 166 -9.04 14.28 -1.88
C LEU A 166 -7.97 14.63 -2.93
N ASN A 167 -8.38 14.88 -4.18
CA ASN A 167 -7.46 15.38 -5.21
C ASN A 167 -6.88 16.75 -4.82
N ALA A 168 -7.71 17.70 -4.37
CA ALA A 168 -7.26 19.03 -3.96
C ALA A 168 -6.29 18.95 -2.76
N ALA A 169 -6.59 18.14 -1.73
CA ALA A 169 -5.72 17.94 -0.59
C ALA A 169 -4.35 17.36 -1.00
N THR A 170 -4.36 16.43 -1.94
CA THR A 170 -3.14 15.83 -2.51
C THR A 170 -2.36 16.84 -3.36
N MET A 171 -3.04 17.63 -4.17
CA MET A 171 -2.39 18.68 -4.99
C MET A 171 -1.74 19.74 -4.12
N LEU A 172 -2.47 20.32 -3.18
CA LEU A 172 -1.98 21.42 -2.34
C LEU A 172 -0.94 20.94 -1.31
N GLY A 173 -1.21 19.86 -0.60
CA GLY A 173 -0.37 19.37 0.49
C GLY A 173 0.87 18.60 0.04
N GLN A 174 0.87 18.04 -1.17
CA GLN A 174 1.97 17.21 -1.68
C GLN A 174 2.58 17.73 -2.99
N SER A 175 2.09 18.86 -3.51
CA SER A 175 2.53 19.46 -4.78
C SER A 175 2.40 18.51 -5.98
N LYS A 176 1.30 17.75 -6.05
CA LYS A 176 0.93 16.93 -7.22
C LYS A 176 0.13 17.73 -8.22
N THR A 177 0.37 17.49 -9.50
CA THR A 177 -0.49 18.05 -10.56
C THR A 177 -1.85 17.35 -10.60
N ALA A 178 -2.84 17.94 -11.27
CA ALA A 178 -4.19 17.38 -11.35
C ALA A 178 -4.20 15.92 -11.83
N PHE A 179 -3.42 15.58 -12.87
CA PHE A 179 -3.32 14.22 -13.38
C PHE A 179 -2.67 13.26 -12.37
N GLN A 180 -1.60 13.70 -11.68
CA GLN A 180 -0.92 12.86 -10.68
C GLN A 180 -1.78 12.64 -9.43
N ALA A 181 -2.58 13.61 -9.01
CA ALA A 181 -3.55 13.44 -7.94
C ALA A 181 -4.69 12.50 -8.36
N GLU A 182 -5.19 12.67 -9.58
CA GLU A 182 -6.28 11.85 -10.12
C GLU A 182 -5.93 10.35 -10.17
N ILE A 183 -4.77 10.00 -10.74
CA ILE A 183 -4.38 8.58 -10.85
C ILE A 183 -4.03 7.95 -9.51
N ASP A 184 -3.48 8.72 -8.57
CA ASP A 184 -3.12 8.29 -7.22
C ASP A 184 -4.30 8.39 -6.25
N ALA A 185 -4.64 9.61 -5.84
CA ALA A 185 -5.56 9.83 -4.72
C ALA A 185 -6.98 9.35 -5.00
N ALA A 186 -7.43 9.45 -6.26
CA ALA A 186 -8.75 8.98 -6.66
C ALA A 186 -8.69 7.55 -7.21
N CYS A 187 -8.21 7.37 -8.45
CA CYS A 187 -8.38 6.10 -9.18
C CYS A 187 -7.75 4.92 -8.45
N GLU A 188 -6.49 5.01 -8.04
CA GLU A 188 -5.79 3.89 -7.43
C GLU A 188 -6.38 3.53 -6.05
N LEU A 189 -6.81 4.51 -5.24
CA LEU A 189 -7.43 4.23 -3.94
C LEU A 189 -8.82 3.63 -4.10
N ILE A 190 -9.63 4.13 -5.04
CA ILE A 190 -10.92 3.53 -5.40
C ILE A 190 -10.73 2.08 -5.82
N ASP A 191 -9.72 1.83 -6.67
CA ASP A 191 -9.42 0.49 -7.16
C ASP A 191 -8.98 -0.44 -6.02
N PHE A 192 -8.13 -0.01 -5.10
CA PHE A 192 -7.81 -0.80 -3.90
C PHE A 192 -9.07 -1.20 -3.13
N TRP A 193 -10.00 -0.27 -2.91
CA TRP A 193 -11.22 -0.55 -2.15
C TRP A 193 -12.27 -1.35 -2.92
N ARG A 194 -12.16 -1.46 -4.24
CA ARG A 194 -12.99 -2.36 -5.07
C ARG A 194 -12.36 -3.75 -5.23
N PHE A 195 -11.06 -3.81 -5.51
CA PHE A 195 -10.35 -5.06 -5.80
C PHE A 195 -10.02 -5.87 -4.55
N ASN A 196 -9.63 -5.24 -3.44
CA ASN A 196 -9.32 -5.96 -2.21
C ASN A 196 -10.51 -6.78 -1.67
N PRO A 197 -11.77 -6.28 -1.60
CA PRO A 197 -12.93 -7.11 -1.27
C PRO A 197 -13.12 -8.32 -2.18
N HIS A 198 -12.89 -8.17 -3.48
CA HIS A 198 -12.95 -9.28 -4.43
C HIS A 198 -11.86 -10.33 -4.16
N TYR A 199 -10.64 -9.90 -3.87
CA TYR A 199 -9.57 -10.82 -3.49
C TYR A 199 -9.81 -11.48 -2.13
N ALA A 200 -10.38 -10.77 -1.16
CA ALA A 200 -10.77 -11.34 0.13
C ALA A 200 -11.82 -12.45 -0.06
N GLN A 201 -12.84 -12.22 -0.89
CA GLN A 201 -13.82 -13.26 -1.23
C GLN A 201 -13.14 -14.49 -1.81
N SER A 202 -12.21 -14.31 -2.76
CA SER A 202 -11.51 -15.42 -3.39
C SER A 202 -10.67 -16.25 -2.40
N LEU A 203 -10.18 -15.64 -1.32
CA LEU A 203 -9.50 -16.35 -0.23
C LEU A 203 -10.49 -17.16 0.61
N TYR A 204 -11.61 -16.58 0.98
CA TYR A 204 -12.63 -17.27 1.77
C TYR A 204 -13.31 -18.43 1.03
N ASP A 205 -13.34 -18.39 -0.30
CA ASP A 205 -13.81 -19.49 -1.15
C ASP A 205 -12.84 -20.69 -1.15
N GLU A 206 -11.57 -20.52 -0.75
CA GLU A 206 -10.58 -21.61 -0.69
C GLU A 206 -10.78 -22.46 0.57
N GLN A 207 -11.39 -23.65 0.43
CA GLN A 207 -11.68 -24.55 1.52
C GLN A 207 -11.04 -25.94 1.30
N PRO A 208 -10.66 -26.66 2.38
CA PRO A 208 -10.06 -27.99 2.28
C PRO A 208 -11.08 -29.04 1.85
N LEU A 209 -10.58 -30.17 1.38
CA LEU A 209 -11.41 -31.32 1.03
C LEU A 209 -12.05 -31.92 2.28
N SER A 210 -13.31 -32.29 2.15
CA SER A 210 -14.10 -33.06 3.14
C SER A 210 -14.46 -34.42 2.56
N ASP A 211 -14.82 -35.38 3.40
CA ASP A 211 -15.36 -36.68 3.00
C ASP A 211 -16.69 -36.96 3.68
N ARG A 212 -17.25 -38.18 3.47
CA ARG A 212 -18.53 -38.57 4.05
C ARG A 212 -18.54 -38.66 5.57
N THR A 213 -17.38 -38.82 6.20
CA THR A 213 -17.24 -39.04 7.65
C THR A 213 -16.83 -37.78 8.40
N MET A 214 -16.40 -36.75 7.69
CA MET A 214 -15.90 -35.53 8.29
C MET A 214 -16.12 -34.29 7.44
N TRP A 215 -16.27 -33.15 8.12
CA TRP A 215 -16.31 -31.84 7.50
C TRP A 215 -15.06 -31.05 7.90
N ASN A 216 -14.26 -30.69 6.92
CA ASN A 216 -13.07 -29.87 7.10
C ASN A 216 -13.34 -28.45 6.64
N GLN A 217 -12.90 -27.46 7.41
CA GLN A 217 -13.09 -26.04 7.14
C GLN A 217 -11.81 -25.27 7.46
N LEU A 218 -11.58 -24.15 6.76
CA LEU A 218 -10.64 -23.11 7.16
C LEU A 218 -11.41 -21.89 7.66
N ASP A 219 -11.12 -21.51 8.89
CA ASP A 219 -11.55 -20.27 9.49
C ASP A 219 -10.43 -19.23 9.32
N TYR A 220 -10.64 -18.24 8.45
CA TYR A 220 -9.68 -17.19 8.12
C TYR A 220 -9.75 -16.06 9.15
N ARG A 221 -9.22 -16.33 10.34
CA ARG A 221 -9.22 -15.35 11.44
C ARG A 221 -8.29 -14.18 11.14
N PRO A 222 -8.59 -12.95 11.64
CA PRO A 222 -7.60 -11.88 11.72
C PRO A 222 -6.41 -12.28 12.60
N LEU A 223 -5.35 -11.49 12.58
CA LEU A 223 -4.19 -11.66 13.45
C LEU A 223 -4.58 -11.37 14.91
N GLU A 224 -3.89 -11.97 15.86
CA GLU A 224 -4.13 -11.75 17.29
C GLU A 224 -3.37 -10.54 17.81
N GLY A 225 -3.97 -9.37 17.74
CA GLY A 225 -3.38 -8.10 18.15
C GLY A 225 -3.75 -6.97 17.18
N PHE A 226 -2.91 -5.91 17.15
CA PHE A 226 -3.08 -4.80 16.23
C PHE A 226 -2.01 -4.78 15.13
N VAL A 227 -2.35 -4.17 14.00
CA VAL A 227 -1.41 -3.89 12.91
C VAL A 227 -0.93 -2.45 13.01
N TYR A 228 0.37 -2.23 12.91
CA TYR A 228 0.97 -0.91 12.81
C TYR A 228 1.15 -0.52 11.35
N ALA A 229 0.37 0.45 10.86
CA ALA A 229 0.47 0.98 9.51
C ALA A 229 1.29 2.27 9.49
N VAL A 230 2.37 2.31 8.70
CA VAL A 230 3.22 3.48 8.48
C VAL A 230 3.17 3.84 7.01
N THR A 231 2.64 5.01 6.69
CA THR A 231 2.36 5.39 5.32
C THR A 231 3.29 6.48 4.80
N PRO A 232 3.60 6.47 3.49
CA PRO A 232 4.50 7.41 2.88
C PRO A 232 3.80 8.74 2.56
N PHE A 233 4.58 9.73 2.12
CA PHE A 233 4.02 11.01 1.70
C PHE A 233 3.65 11.06 0.21
N ASN A 234 4.24 10.20 -0.60
CA ASN A 234 4.24 10.35 -2.04
C ASN A 234 3.02 9.77 -2.76
N PHE A 235 2.27 8.87 -2.10
CA PHE A 235 1.05 8.28 -2.64
C PHE A 235 -0.07 8.29 -1.60
N THR A 236 -1.12 9.05 -1.90
CA THR A 236 -2.35 9.12 -1.09
C THR A 236 -3.10 7.78 -1.13
N SER A 237 -3.09 7.08 -2.26
CA SER A 237 -3.64 5.73 -2.39
C SER A 237 -2.98 4.72 -1.45
N ILE A 238 -1.65 4.76 -1.36
CA ILE A 238 -0.89 3.89 -0.45
C ILE A 238 -1.20 4.26 1.00
N ALA A 239 -1.31 5.57 1.30
CA ALA A 239 -1.71 6.02 2.64
C ALA A 239 -3.09 5.50 3.05
N GLY A 240 -4.03 5.37 2.11
CA GLY A 240 -5.34 4.75 2.35
C GLY A 240 -5.30 3.23 2.39
N ASN A 241 -4.53 2.57 1.50
CA ASN A 241 -4.51 1.11 1.39
C ASN A 241 -3.81 0.43 2.58
N LEU A 242 -2.70 0.99 3.09
CA LEU A 242 -1.94 0.32 4.16
C LEU A 242 -2.76 0.09 5.44
N PRO A 243 -3.56 1.02 5.94
CA PRO A 243 -4.44 0.75 7.08
C PRO A 243 -5.69 -0.07 6.69
N THR A 244 -6.22 0.10 5.47
CA THR A 244 -7.52 -0.50 5.10
C THR A 244 -7.41 -1.95 4.64
N ALA A 245 -6.30 -2.40 4.04
CA ALA A 245 -6.10 -3.79 3.66
C ALA A 245 -6.13 -4.74 4.87
N PRO A 246 -5.38 -4.53 5.96
CA PRO A 246 -5.52 -5.34 7.16
C PRO A 246 -6.88 -5.16 7.86
N ALA A 247 -7.49 -3.96 7.84
CA ALA A 247 -8.80 -3.72 8.43
C ALA A 247 -9.89 -4.53 7.72
N LEU A 248 -9.89 -4.59 6.39
CA LEU A 248 -10.79 -5.44 5.60
C LEU A 248 -10.73 -6.91 6.06
N MET A 249 -9.54 -7.41 6.37
CA MET A 249 -9.33 -8.79 6.85
C MET A 249 -9.68 -8.99 8.32
N GLY A 250 -10.28 -7.99 8.97
CA GLY A 250 -10.79 -8.07 10.34
C GLY A 250 -9.82 -7.62 11.43
N ASN A 251 -8.66 -7.06 11.07
CA ASN A 251 -7.70 -6.52 12.02
C ASN A 251 -8.07 -5.10 12.45
N THR A 252 -7.57 -4.68 13.61
CA THR A 252 -7.53 -3.28 14.02
C THR A 252 -6.15 -2.70 13.75
N VAL A 253 -6.12 -1.40 13.47
CA VAL A 253 -4.94 -0.73 12.96
C VAL A 253 -4.63 0.53 13.75
N ILE A 254 -3.34 0.74 14.04
CA ILE A 254 -2.81 2.02 14.50
C ILE A 254 -2.05 2.61 13.31
N TRP A 255 -2.58 3.71 12.78
CA TRP A 255 -2.06 4.34 11.57
C TRP A 255 -1.24 5.59 11.90
N LYS A 256 0.05 5.54 11.56
CA LYS A 256 0.94 6.69 11.62
C LYS A 256 1.14 7.25 10.20
N PRO A 257 0.46 8.36 9.83
CA PRO A 257 0.62 9.00 8.52
C PRO A 257 1.98 9.71 8.42
N ALA A 258 2.40 9.99 7.17
CA ALA A 258 3.55 10.86 6.94
C ALA A 258 3.23 12.30 7.34
N SER A 259 4.12 12.95 8.08
CA SER A 259 3.92 14.32 8.55
C SER A 259 3.76 15.34 7.42
N SER A 260 4.42 15.11 6.27
CA SER A 260 4.35 15.96 5.09
C SER A 260 3.16 15.67 4.15
N ALA A 261 2.28 14.69 4.48
CA ALA A 261 1.06 14.38 3.74
C ALA A 261 -0.16 14.34 4.68
N MET A 262 -0.15 15.16 5.71
CA MET A 262 -1.13 15.11 6.79
C MET A 262 -2.54 15.44 6.32
N LEU A 263 -2.67 16.44 5.45
CA LEU A 263 -3.97 16.92 4.96
C LEU A 263 -4.74 15.82 4.21
N SER A 264 -4.10 15.17 3.24
CA SER A 264 -4.74 14.09 2.47
C SER A 264 -5.04 12.88 3.35
N ALA A 265 -4.14 12.52 4.30
CA ALA A 265 -4.36 11.43 5.24
C ALA A 265 -5.56 11.69 6.16
N TYR A 266 -5.72 12.91 6.65
CA TYR A 266 -6.89 13.31 7.44
C TYR A 266 -8.20 13.16 6.65
N TYR A 267 -8.24 13.65 5.41
CA TYR A 267 -9.44 13.49 4.58
C TYR A 267 -9.76 12.02 4.25
N ILE A 268 -8.75 11.15 4.12
CA ILE A 268 -9.01 9.70 4.03
C ILE A 268 -9.71 9.19 5.29
N MET A 269 -9.25 9.58 6.46
CA MET A 269 -9.86 9.12 7.71
C MET A 269 -11.32 9.61 7.82
N LYS A 270 -11.59 10.88 7.49
CA LYS A 270 -12.95 11.44 7.48
C LYS A 270 -13.87 10.73 6.48
N LEU A 271 -13.34 10.38 5.30
CA LEU A 271 -14.08 9.61 4.30
C LEU A 271 -14.43 8.21 4.82
N LEU A 272 -13.49 7.54 5.49
CA LEU A 272 -13.73 6.22 6.09
C LEU A 272 -14.77 6.27 7.20
N GLU A 273 -14.80 7.33 8.02
CA GLU A 273 -15.85 7.57 9.02
C GLU A 273 -17.23 7.72 8.35
N GLU A 274 -17.32 8.52 7.27
CA GLU A 274 -18.57 8.69 6.50
C GLU A 274 -19.01 7.39 5.82
N ALA A 275 -18.07 6.57 5.41
CA ALA A 275 -18.34 5.24 4.86
C ALA A 275 -18.92 4.27 5.91
N GLY A 276 -18.77 4.58 7.20
CA GLY A 276 -19.28 3.78 8.31
C GLY A 276 -18.23 2.83 8.91
N LEU A 277 -16.94 3.17 8.80
CA LEU A 277 -15.90 2.45 9.52
C LEU A 277 -16.13 2.58 11.04
N PRO A 278 -16.26 1.46 11.79
CA PRO A 278 -16.53 1.56 13.22
C PRO A 278 -15.37 2.22 14.01
N PRO A 279 -15.71 2.94 15.10
CA PRO A 279 -14.73 3.55 15.99
C PRO A 279 -13.66 2.58 16.48
N GLY A 280 -12.38 2.98 16.41
CA GLY A 280 -11.26 2.21 16.92
C GLY A 280 -10.74 1.10 15.99
N VAL A 281 -11.41 0.81 14.86
CA VAL A 281 -10.90 -0.13 13.85
C VAL A 281 -9.62 0.40 13.23
N ILE A 282 -9.60 1.67 12.83
CA ILE A 282 -8.39 2.40 12.44
C ILE A 282 -8.26 3.59 13.39
N ASN A 283 -7.10 3.70 14.03
CA ASN A 283 -6.78 4.82 14.91
C ASN A 283 -5.72 5.69 14.23
N PHE A 284 -6.05 6.94 13.97
CA PHE A 284 -5.20 7.91 13.28
C PHE A 284 -4.31 8.63 14.30
N VAL A 285 -3.00 8.38 14.27
CA VAL A 285 -2.04 8.83 15.29
C VAL A 285 -0.87 9.56 14.63
N PRO A 286 -1.06 10.83 14.21
CA PRO A 286 0.03 11.68 13.76
C PRO A 286 0.99 11.98 14.92
N GLY A 287 2.30 12.03 14.65
CA GLY A 287 3.28 12.28 15.71
C GLY A 287 4.72 11.96 15.34
N ASP A 288 5.60 11.99 16.34
CA ASP A 288 7.00 11.65 16.18
C ASP A 288 7.16 10.16 15.82
N ALA A 289 7.82 9.91 14.68
CA ALA A 289 7.93 8.56 14.14
C ALA A 289 8.75 7.63 15.02
N ALA A 290 9.80 8.13 15.66
CA ALA A 290 10.66 7.32 16.51
C ALA A 290 9.95 6.95 17.82
N MET A 291 9.30 7.92 18.46
CA MET A 291 8.53 7.69 19.70
C MET A 291 7.41 6.66 19.47
N ILE A 292 6.57 6.87 18.42
CA ILE A 292 5.45 5.98 18.10
C ILE A 292 5.96 4.58 17.77
N SER A 293 6.97 4.47 16.88
CA SER A 293 7.52 3.17 16.45
C SER A 293 8.13 2.42 17.61
N ASN A 294 8.95 3.07 18.45
CA ASN A 294 9.59 2.41 19.60
C ASN A 294 8.54 1.82 20.56
N LYS A 295 7.44 2.54 20.78
CA LYS A 295 6.37 2.11 21.67
C LYS A 295 5.56 0.94 21.08
N LEU A 296 5.15 1.04 19.81
CA LEU A 296 4.34 0.03 19.16
C LEU A 296 5.14 -1.24 18.86
N LEU A 297 6.40 -1.12 18.40
CA LEU A 297 7.26 -2.27 18.10
C LEU A 297 7.69 -3.05 19.36
N ALA A 298 7.67 -2.42 20.53
CA ALA A 298 7.93 -3.12 21.80
C ALA A 298 6.69 -3.76 22.41
N HIS A 299 5.48 -3.48 21.88
CA HIS A 299 4.25 -3.91 22.53
C HIS A 299 3.93 -5.39 22.23
N ARG A 300 3.56 -6.15 23.28
CA ARG A 300 3.28 -7.59 23.18
C ARG A 300 2.17 -7.98 22.20
N ASP A 301 1.21 -7.08 21.97
CA ASP A 301 0.06 -7.32 21.09
C ASP A 301 0.31 -6.79 19.66
N LEU A 302 1.56 -6.48 19.28
CA LEU A 302 1.90 -6.20 17.90
C LEU A 302 1.71 -7.47 17.06
N ALA A 303 0.78 -7.46 16.14
CA ALA A 303 0.49 -8.60 15.27
C ALA A 303 1.06 -8.44 13.86
N GLY A 304 1.32 -7.21 13.43
CA GLY A 304 1.94 -6.95 12.14
C GLY A 304 2.35 -5.49 11.93
N VAL A 305 3.20 -5.29 10.93
CA VAL A 305 3.63 -3.99 10.43
C VAL A 305 3.33 -3.94 8.94
N HIS A 306 2.61 -2.90 8.51
CA HIS A 306 2.39 -2.58 7.11
C HIS A 306 3.06 -1.23 6.82
N PHE A 307 4.17 -1.29 6.10
CA PHE A 307 5.10 -0.18 5.98
C PHE A 307 5.33 0.21 4.52
N THR A 308 5.33 1.50 4.24
CA THR A 308 5.96 2.06 3.03
C THR A 308 6.76 3.29 3.41
N GLY A 309 8.05 3.29 3.07
CA GLY A 309 8.97 4.37 3.41
C GLY A 309 10.42 4.03 3.11
N SER A 310 11.37 4.64 3.84
CA SER A 310 12.79 4.42 3.57
C SER A 310 13.27 3.03 4.00
N THR A 311 14.15 2.43 3.20
CA THR A 311 14.80 1.13 3.47
C THR A 311 15.50 1.11 4.82
N ALA A 312 16.16 2.20 5.21
CA ALA A 312 16.86 2.28 6.49
C ALA A 312 15.91 2.15 7.70
N VAL A 313 14.74 2.80 7.64
CA VAL A 313 13.70 2.69 8.68
C VAL A 313 13.14 1.27 8.73
N PHE A 314 12.83 0.68 7.58
CA PHE A 314 12.32 -0.69 7.50
C PHE A 314 13.29 -1.71 8.07
N ASN A 315 14.58 -1.61 7.73
CA ASN A 315 15.63 -2.45 8.29
C ASN A 315 15.74 -2.31 9.82
N SER A 316 15.57 -1.09 10.34
CA SER A 316 15.53 -0.84 11.79
C SER A 316 14.31 -1.51 12.45
N MET A 317 13.13 -1.49 11.82
CA MET A 317 11.94 -2.19 12.31
C MET A 317 12.16 -3.70 12.36
N TRP A 318 12.72 -4.29 11.30
CA TRP A 318 13.09 -5.72 11.26
C TRP A 318 14.03 -6.10 12.40
N LYS A 319 15.09 -5.28 12.61
CA LYS A 319 16.05 -5.50 13.69
C LYS A 319 15.37 -5.44 15.07
N THR A 320 14.50 -4.44 15.29
CA THR A 320 13.80 -4.27 16.56
C THR A 320 12.86 -5.44 16.84
N ILE A 321 12.06 -5.85 15.84
CA ILE A 321 11.14 -6.98 15.96
C ILE A 321 11.92 -8.27 16.20
N GLY A 322 12.99 -8.54 15.44
CA GLY A 322 13.83 -9.71 15.60
C GLY A 322 14.47 -9.82 16.99
N ALA A 323 14.89 -8.69 17.56
CA ALA A 323 15.44 -8.65 18.92
C ALA A 323 14.39 -8.85 20.03
N SER A 324 13.11 -8.63 19.73
CA SER A 324 12.00 -8.65 20.71
C SER A 324 11.07 -9.86 20.57
N MET A 325 11.46 -10.89 19.83
CA MET A 325 10.57 -12.01 19.45
C MET A 325 9.89 -12.71 20.63
N SER A 326 10.56 -12.84 21.77
CA SER A 326 10.02 -13.50 22.96
C SER A 326 8.94 -12.69 23.69
N THR A 327 8.76 -11.42 23.36
CA THR A 327 7.77 -10.55 24.02
C THR A 327 6.39 -10.61 23.34
N TYR A 328 6.31 -11.00 22.07
CA TYR A 328 5.05 -10.99 21.32
C TYR A 328 4.18 -12.21 21.61
N LYS A 329 2.86 -12.03 21.57
CA LYS A 329 1.89 -13.13 21.65
C LYS A 329 1.98 -14.10 20.47
N SER A 330 2.24 -13.56 19.27
CA SER A 330 2.42 -14.29 18.04
C SER A 330 3.51 -13.64 17.20
N TYR A 331 4.08 -14.34 16.23
CA TYR A 331 5.08 -13.77 15.34
C TYR A 331 4.47 -12.66 14.48
N PRO A 332 4.89 -11.39 14.63
CA PRO A 332 4.34 -10.30 13.84
C PRO A 332 4.56 -10.50 12.34
N ARG A 333 3.56 -10.18 11.53
CA ARG A 333 3.70 -10.12 10.08
C ARG A 333 4.43 -8.84 9.71
N ILE A 334 5.44 -8.92 8.88
CA ILE A 334 6.17 -7.74 8.41
C ILE A 334 5.99 -7.66 6.90
N VAL A 335 5.30 -6.62 6.46
CA VAL A 335 5.05 -6.32 5.05
C VAL A 335 5.56 -4.92 4.79
N GLY A 336 6.44 -4.76 3.82
CA GLY A 336 7.03 -3.48 3.52
C GLY A 336 7.39 -3.29 2.06
N GLU A 337 7.15 -2.08 1.59
CA GLU A 337 7.65 -1.54 0.36
C GLU A 337 8.57 -0.37 0.68
N THR A 338 9.77 -0.39 0.09
CA THR A 338 10.80 0.59 0.42
C THR A 338 11.31 1.30 -0.83
N GLY A 339 12.55 1.78 -0.80
CA GLY A 339 13.13 2.52 -1.91
C GLY A 339 13.28 1.73 -3.20
N GLY A 340 13.55 2.46 -4.27
CA GLY A 340 13.83 1.94 -5.58
C GLY A 340 14.99 2.68 -6.24
N LYS A 341 15.61 2.04 -7.23
CA LYS A 341 16.57 2.64 -8.15
C LYS A 341 16.27 2.13 -9.54
N ASP A 342 15.13 2.58 -10.04
CA ASP A 342 14.47 1.93 -11.14
C ASP A 342 15.08 2.32 -12.48
N PHE A 343 15.06 1.36 -13.40
CA PHE A 343 15.83 1.46 -14.62
C PHE A 343 14.98 1.38 -15.88
N ILE A 344 15.49 2.01 -16.94
CA ILE A 344 15.17 1.65 -18.32
C ILE A 344 16.46 1.15 -18.97
N VAL A 345 16.43 -0.02 -19.62
CA VAL A 345 17.48 -0.48 -20.51
C VAL A 345 16.93 -0.56 -21.94
N ALA A 346 17.57 0.13 -22.86
CA ALA A 346 17.19 0.17 -24.26
C ALA A 346 18.13 -0.69 -25.10
N HIS A 347 17.58 -1.50 -26.01
CA HIS A 347 18.31 -2.17 -27.09
C HIS A 347 18.41 -1.24 -28.31
N ALA A 348 19.38 -1.47 -29.21
CA ALA A 348 19.57 -0.66 -30.42
C ALA A 348 18.32 -0.58 -31.33
N SER A 349 17.42 -1.56 -31.23
CA SER A 349 16.13 -1.56 -31.96
C SER A 349 15.02 -0.74 -31.28
N ALA A 350 15.26 -0.11 -30.14
CA ALA A 350 14.27 0.69 -29.44
C ALA A 350 13.82 1.89 -30.28
N ASP A 351 12.58 2.34 -30.05
CA ASP A 351 12.07 3.57 -30.65
C ASP A 351 12.56 4.78 -29.82
N PRO A 352 13.41 5.66 -30.40
CA PRO A 352 13.96 6.80 -29.67
C PRO A 352 12.87 7.80 -29.19
N ALA A 353 11.80 7.97 -29.94
CA ALA A 353 10.71 8.90 -29.57
C ALA A 353 9.94 8.36 -28.36
N ALA A 354 9.54 7.07 -28.38
CA ALA A 354 8.84 6.43 -27.27
C ALA A 354 9.73 6.39 -26.01
N LEU A 355 11.02 6.06 -26.18
CA LEU A 355 11.99 6.02 -25.10
C LEU A 355 12.18 7.38 -24.43
N SER A 356 12.30 8.46 -25.21
CA SER A 356 12.44 9.82 -24.68
C SER A 356 11.23 10.27 -23.85
N VAL A 357 10.03 9.94 -24.30
CA VAL A 357 8.79 10.20 -23.54
C VAL A 357 8.74 9.38 -22.26
N ALA A 358 9.14 8.10 -22.30
CA ALA A 358 9.19 7.24 -21.12
C ALA A 358 10.21 7.74 -20.08
N ILE A 359 11.37 8.24 -20.52
CA ILE A 359 12.37 8.87 -19.64
C ILE A 359 11.77 10.12 -18.99
N ALA A 360 11.15 11.01 -19.75
CA ALA A 360 10.60 12.26 -19.24
C ALA A 360 9.43 12.02 -18.26
N ARG A 361 8.45 11.19 -18.64
CA ARG A 361 7.31 10.87 -17.78
C ARG A 361 7.74 10.03 -16.57
N GLY A 362 8.55 9.03 -16.78
CA GLY A 362 8.99 8.13 -15.72
C GLY A 362 9.91 8.81 -14.70
N GLY A 363 10.76 9.75 -15.13
CA GLY A 363 11.73 10.41 -14.28
C GLY A 363 11.27 11.71 -13.65
N PHE A 364 10.33 12.44 -14.29
CA PHE A 364 10.02 13.81 -13.86
C PHE A 364 8.57 14.01 -13.40
N GLU A 365 7.63 13.13 -13.76
CA GLU A 365 6.29 13.16 -13.15
C GLU A 365 6.39 13.15 -11.63
N TYR A 366 5.65 14.03 -10.97
CA TYR A 366 5.71 14.21 -9.53
C TYR A 366 7.14 14.41 -9.01
N GLN A 367 7.94 15.17 -9.77
CA GLN A 367 9.32 15.55 -9.42
C GLN A 367 10.24 14.34 -9.11
N GLY A 368 9.99 13.18 -9.73
CA GLY A 368 10.74 11.95 -9.47
C GLY A 368 10.58 11.38 -8.06
N GLN A 369 9.59 11.81 -7.29
CA GLN A 369 9.32 11.37 -5.92
C GLN A 369 8.45 10.11 -5.87
N LYS A 370 8.69 9.17 -6.77
CA LYS A 370 8.08 7.85 -6.78
C LYS A 370 9.15 6.80 -6.51
N CYS A 371 8.83 5.83 -5.66
CA CYS A 371 9.71 4.69 -5.43
C CYS A 371 10.05 3.94 -6.74
N SER A 372 9.15 4.02 -7.74
CA SER A 372 9.26 3.43 -9.08
C SER A 372 9.69 4.43 -10.17
N ALA A 373 10.14 5.64 -9.83
CA ALA A 373 10.56 6.63 -10.83
C ALA A 373 11.80 6.15 -11.60
N VAL A 374 11.83 6.47 -12.90
CA VAL A 374 13.05 6.29 -13.71
C VAL A 374 14.16 7.13 -13.12
N SER A 375 15.23 6.49 -12.69
CA SER A 375 16.37 7.17 -12.07
C SER A 375 17.67 6.86 -12.79
N ARG A 376 17.74 5.72 -13.51
CA ARG A 376 18.88 5.31 -14.32
C ARG A 376 18.41 4.79 -15.68
N VAL A 377 19.10 5.17 -16.73
CA VAL A 377 18.83 4.71 -18.09
C VAL A 377 20.10 4.22 -18.75
N TYR A 378 20.01 3.10 -19.46
CA TYR A 378 21.11 2.51 -20.20
C TYR A 378 20.72 2.50 -21.67
N VAL A 379 21.49 3.22 -22.49
CA VAL A 379 21.13 3.48 -23.89
C VAL A 379 22.31 3.15 -24.80
N PRO A 380 22.11 2.40 -25.92
CA PRO A 380 23.19 2.12 -26.85
C PRO A 380 23.65 3.39 -27.60
N GLU A 381 24.94 3.40 -27.96
CA GLU A 381 25.61 4.55 -28.62
C GLU A 381 24.90 4.98 -29.89
N SER A 382 24.39 4.03 -30.68
CA SER A 382 23.74 4.32 -31.98
C SER A 382 22.50 5.19 -31.89
N ILE A 383 21.70 5.08 -30.81
CA ILE A 383 20.45 5.83 -30.67
C ILE A 383 20.55 6.96 -29.61
N TRP A 384 21.62 6.99 -28.80
CA TRP A 384 21.74 7.95 -27.71
C TRP A 384 21.67 9.42 -28.16
N PRO A 385 22.33 9.86 -29.26
CA PRO A 385 22.22 11.26 -29.68
C PRO A 385 20.77 11.70 -29.92
N GLU A 386 19.97 10.87 -30.59
CA GLU A 386 18.56 11.19 -30.86
C GLU A 386 17.73 11.15 -29.57
N VAL A 387 17.89 10.15 -28.72
CA VAL A 387 17.19 10.03 -27.42
C VAL A 387 17.51 11.22 -26.52
N ARG A 388 18.80 11.57 -26.42
CA ARG A 388 19.26 12.72 -25.65
C ARG A 388 18.61 14.01 -26.11
N ASP A 389 18.71 14.30 -27.41
CA ASP A 389 18.22 15.57 -27.97
C ASP A 389 16.70 15.70 -27.85
N ARG A 390 15.95 14.61 -28.06
CA ARG A 390 14.49 14.56 -27.84
C ARG A 390 14.14 14.74 -26.36
N THR A 391 14.85 14.09 -25.45
CA THR A 391 14.62 14.21 -24.00
C THR A 391 14.89 15.63 -23.53
N VAL A 392 15.99 16.25 -23.98
CA VAL A 392 16.31 17.65 -23.68
C VAL A 392 15.26 18.62 -24.24
N ALA A 393 14.75 18.36 -25.44
CA ALA A 393 13.66 19.17 -26.01
C ALA A 393 12.39 19.09 -25.15
N ILE A 394 12.00 17.91 -24.69
CA ILE A 394 10.87 17.73 -23.75
C ILE A 394 11.15 18.47 -22.44
N MET A 395 12.35 18.32 -21.85
CA MET A 395 12.72 19.00 -20.61
C MET A 395 12.62 20.52 -20.70
N LYS A 396 12.97 21.10 -21.84
CA LYS A 396 12.84 22.56 -22.10
C LYS A 396 11.39 23.03 -22.24
N ASP A 397 10.50 22.16 -22.69
CA ASP A 397 9.05 22.46 -22.81
C ASP A 397 8.29 22.26 -21.49
N ILE A 398 8.84 21.49 -20.56
CA ILE A 398 8.23 21.26 -19.25
C ILE A 398 8.10 22.56 -18.47
N ARG A 399 6.86 22.88 -18.09
CA ARG A 399 6.55 23.97 -17.15
C ARG A 399 6.54 23.44 -15.72
N MET A 400 7.11 24.22 -14.82
CA MET A 400 7.18 23.92 -13.40
C MET A 400 6.67 25.13 -12.59
N GLY A 401 5.81 24.89 -11.61
CA GLY A 401 5.25 25.96 -10.78
C GLY A 401 4.10 25.50 -9.89
N ASP A 402 3.21 26.43 -9.57
CA ASP A 402 2.01 26.20 -8.78
C ASP A 402 1.11 25.13 -9.45
N VAL A 403 0.68 24.14 -8.67
CA VAL A 403 -0.14 23.02 -9.14
C VAL A 403 -1.58 23.42 -9.48
N THR A 404 -2.04 24.59 -9.07
CA THR A 404 -3.35 25.15 -9.46
C THR A 404 -3.37 25.65 -10.91
N ASP A 405 -2.20 25.90 -11.50
CA ASP A 405 -2.04 26.10 -12.93
C ASP A 405 -1.86 24.75 -13.65
N PHE A 406 -2.95 24.24 -14.21
CA PHE A 406 -2.96 22.92 -14.88
C PHE A 406 -2.10 22.83 -16.15
N ARG A 407 -1.40 23.90 -16.53
CA ARG A 407 -0.38 23.88 -17.59
C ARG A 407 0.97 23.37 -17.06
N ASN A 408 1.17 23.35 -15.76
CA ASN A 408 2.39 22.86 -15.14
C ASN A 408 2.42 21.33 -15.13
N PHE A 409 3.52 20.77 -15.61
CA PHE A 409 3.80 19.34 -15.60
C PHE A 409 4.42 18.90 -14.26
N MET A 410 5.16 19.79 -13.61
CA MET A 410 5.86 19.55 -12.34
C MET A 410 5.53 20.64 -11.34
N GLY A 411 5.53 20.26 -10.05
CA GLY A 411 5.47 21.15 -8.90
C GLY A 411 6.79 21.18 -8.13
N ALA A 412 6.72 21.41 -6.82
CA ALA A 412 7.84 21.41 -5.89
C ALA A 412 8.07 20.02 -5.29
N VAL A 413 9.28 19.71 -4.83
CA VAL A 413 9.55 18.54 -3.97
C VAL A 413 8.95 18.77 -2.58
N ILE A 414 8.75 17.70 -1.84
CA ILE A 414 7.83 17.68 -0.69
C ILE A 414 8.21 18.60 0.47
N ASP A 415 9.48 18.72 0.81
CA ASP A 415 9.93 19.51 1.96
C ASP A 415 11.39 19.99 1.81
N SER A 416 11.85 20.81 2.76
CA SER A 416 13.20 21.35 2.80
C SER A 416 14.28 20.26 2.90
N ARG A 417 14.00 19.14 3.55
CA ARG A 417 14.96 18.02 3.68
C ARG A 417 15.17 17.32 2.36
N ALA A 418 14.07 17.07 1.61
CA ALA A 418 14.14 16.54 0.25
C ALA A 418 14.88 17.50 -0.67
N PHE A 419 14.56 18.80 -0.61
CA PHE A 419 15.22 19.85 -1.38
C PHE A 419 16.74 19.88 -1.15
N THR A 420 17.17 19.89 0.12
CA THR A 420 18.59 19.89 0.49
C THR A 420 19.29 18.62 0.02
N LYS A 421 18.71 17.45 0.30
CA LYS A 421 19.29 16.15 -0.12
C LYS A 421 19.48 16.09 -1.63
N ILE A 422 18.47 16.47 -2.40
CA ILE A 422 18.55 16.43 -3.87
C ILE A 422 19.59 17.44 -4.37
N GLY A 423 19.67 18.63 -3.77
CA GLY A 423 20.69 19.64 -4.04
C GLY A 423 22.12 19.11 -3.91
N GLU A 424 22.40 18.28 -2.89
CA GLU A 424 23.70 17.63 -2.71
C GLU A 424 24.04 16.67 -3.88
N TYR A 425 23.05 15.92 -4.39
CA TYR A 425 23.24 15.07 -5.57
C TYR A 425 23.47 15.88 -6.84
N LEU A 426 22.79 17.01 -7.02
CA LEU A 426 23.03 17.92 -8.15
C LEU A 426 24.45 18.47 -8.12
N GLU A 427 24.94 18.91 -6.98
CA GLU A 427 26.32 19.35 -6.81
C GLU A 427 27.33 18.24 -7.10
N HIS A 428 27.04 17.02 -6.64
CA HIS A 428 27.88 15.87 -6.96
C HIS A 428 27.89 15.59 -8.48
N GLY A 429 26.73 15.70 -9.13
CA GLY A 429 26.60 15.54 -10.58
C GLY A 429 27.41 16.54 -11.37
N ARG A 430 27.35 17.83 -11.00
CA ARG A 430 28.13 18.90 -11.64
C ARG A 430 29.65 18.70 -11.53
N LYS A 431 30.11 18.14 -10.43
CA LYS A 431 31.55 17.94 -10.16
C LYS A 431 32.14 16.70 -10.80
N ASN A 432 31.33 15.63 -10.99
CA ASN A 432 31.85 14.30 -11.27
C ASN A 432 31.25 13.65 -12.52
N ALA A 433 30.34 14.33 -13.24
CA ALA A 433 29.68 13.82 -14.43
C ALA A 433 29.31 14.95 -15.39
N SER A 434 28.70 14.63 -16.53
CA SER A 434 28.20 15.61 -17.49
C SER A 434 26.72 15.91 -17.21
N VAL A 435 26.40 17.12 -16.74
CA VAL A 435 25.01 17.58 -16.68
C VAL A 435 24.58 18.02 -18.06
N VAL A 436 23.74 17.20 -18.71
CA VAL A 436 23.25 17.43 -20.08
C VAL A 436 22.22 18.54 -20.13
N SER A 437 21.33 18.60 -19.15
CA SER A 437 20.28 19.62 -19.02
C SER A 437 19.79 19.72 -17.58
N GLY A 438 19.25 20.89 -17.18
CA GLY A 438 18.75 21.13 -15.84
C GLY A 438 19.82 21.43 -14.81
N GLY A 439 19.64 20.93 -13.58
CA GLY A 439 20.58 21.11 -12.48
C GLY A 439 20.31 22.31 -11.58
N VAL A 440 19.25 23.09 -11.80
CA VAL A 440 18.94 24.28 -11.00
C VAL A 440 17.93 23.96 -9.92
N ALA A 441 18.16 24.49 -8.72
CA ALA A 441 17.24 24.42 -7.59
C ALA A 441 16.92 25.83 -7.09
N ARG A 442 15.64 26.12 -6.81
CA ARG A 442 15.12 27.41 -6.32
C ARG A 442 14.22 27.15 -5.12
N GLY A 443 14.57 27.72 -3.95
CA GLY A 443 13.92 27.43 -2.67
C GLY A 443 13.23 28.63 -2.02
N GLU A 444 13.11 29.78 -2.70
CA GLU A 444 12.66 31.04 -2.10
C GLU A 444 11.15 31.04 -1.83
N GLU A 445 10.34 30.55 -2.74
CA GLU A 445 8.87 30.48 -2.66
C GLU A 445 8.40 29.05 -2.35
N GLY A 446 8.95 28.09 -3.07
CA GLY A 446 8.68 26.67 -2.96
C GLY A 446 9.92 25.85 -3.27
N TYR A 447 9.92 24.57 -2.95
CA TYR A 447 11.05 23.67 -3.08
C TYR A 447 11.20 23.16 -4.53
N PHE A 448 11.49 24.06 -5.48
CA PHE A 448 11.54 23.74 -6.91
C PHE A 448 12.92 23.23 -7.33
N ILE A 449 12.94 22.09 -8.02
CA ILE A 449 14.14 21.48 -8.61
C ILE A 449 13.83 21.16 -10.06
N GLU A 450 14.65 21.69 -10.97
CA GLU A 450 14.47 21.46 -12.42
C GLU A 450 14.69 19.99 -12.78
N PRO A 451 13.95 19.48 -13.80
CA PRO A 451 14.23 18.17 -14.34
C PRO A 451 15.68 18.13 -14.82
N THR A 452 16.43 17.13 -14.37
CA THR A 452 17.88 17.07 -14.60
C THR A 452 18.27 15.75 -15.24
N LEU A 453 18.99 15.85 -16.37
CA LEU A 453 19.60 14.73 -17.07
C LEU A 453 21.12 14.78 -16.92
N VAL A 454 21.68 13.70 -16.36
CA VAL A 454 23.13 13.53 -16.17
C VAL A 454 23.61 12.38 -17.04
N GLU A 455 24.78 12.52 -17.67
CA GLU A 455 25.44 11.45 -18.43
C GLU A 455 26.73 11.04 -17.74
N THR A 456 26.98 9.73 -17.64
CA THR A 456 28.19 9.17 -17.06
C THR A 456 28.70 7.98 -17.88
N LYS A 457 30.04 7.84 -17.94
CA LYS A 457 30.71 6.66 -18.51
C LYS A 457 30.96 5.57 -17.46
N ASP A 458 30.88 5.91 -16.18
CA ASP A 458 31.08 4.98 -15.08
C ASP A 458 29.78 4.26 -14.75
N PRO A 459 29.67 2.93 -14.98
CA PRO A 459 28.46 2.17 -14.65
C PRO A 459 28.20 2.03 -13.14
N ALA A 460 29.23 2.27 -12.31
CA ALA A 460 29.12 2.26 -10.84
C ALA A 460 28.97 3.66 -10.24
N TYR A 461 28.68 4.65 -11.08
CA TYR A 461 28.55 6.04 -10.65
C TYR A 461 27.47 6.20 -9.57
N ARG A 462 27.76 6.98 -8.53
CA ARG A 462 26.91 7.15 -7.36
C ARG A 462 25.43 7.43 -7.70
N LEU A 463 25.17 8.28 -8.69
CA LEU A 463 23.80 8.62 -9.10
C LEU A 463 23.07 7.49 -9.84
N LEU A 464 23.78 6.43 -10.27
CA LEU A 464 23.18 5.19 -10.77
C LEU A 464 22.86 4.18 -9.64
N CYS A 465 23.54 4.30 -8.49
CA CYS A 465 23.45 3.32 -7.40
C CYS A 465 22.48 3.72 -6.28
N GLU A 466 22.52 5.00 -5.86
CA GLU A 466 21.80 5.51 -4.69
C GLU A 466 20.43 6.09 -5.07
N GLU A 467 19.45 5.90 -4.20
CA GLU A 467 18.11 6.48 -4.34
C GLU A 467 18.13 7.99 -4.03
N ILE A 468 17.89 8.80 -5.04
CA ILE A 468 17.84 10.27 -4.92
C ILE A 468 16.47 10.74 -4.44
N PHE A 469 15.40 10.18 -4.99
CA PHE A 469 14.00 10.53 -4.75
C PHE A 469 13.69 11.98 -5.19
N GLY A 470 14.16 12.32 -6.38
CA GLY A 470 14.04 13.65 -6.98
C GLY A 470 14.14 13.60 -8.51
N PRO A 471 13.97 14.74 -9.21
CA PRO A 471 13.86 14.80 -10.66
C PRO A 471 15.25 14.72 -11.34
N VAL A 472 16.02 13.68 -11.03
CA VAL A 472 17.37 13.45 -11.55
C VAL A 472 17.45 12.08 -12.19
N VAL A 473 17.63 12.06 -13.50
CA VAL A 473 17.83 10.86 -14.30
C VAL A 473 19.29 10.80 -14.76
N THR A 474 19.93 9.65 -14.57
CA THR A 474 21.31 9.43 -14.97
C THR A 474 21.38 8.42 -16.10
N ALA A 475 22.01 8.81 -17.21
CA ALA A 475 22.21 7.99 -18.39
C ALA A 475 23.61 7.38 -18.39
N HIS A 476 23.70 6.08 -18.69
CA HIS A 476 24.93 5.39 -19.04
C HIS A 476 24.83 4.89 -20.47
N VAL A 477 25.77 5.35 -21.32
CA VAL A 477 25.81 5.02 -22.74
C VAL A 477 26.75 3.84 -22.95
N TYR A 478 26.29 2.82 -23.69
CA TYR A 478 27.04 1.58 -23.89
C TYR A 478 27.15 1.21 -25.39
N PRO A 479 28.22 0.50 -25.83
CA PRO A 479 28.38 0.02 -27.22
C PRO A 479 27.28 -0.99 -27.59
N ASP A 480 26.70 -0.87 -28.78
CA ASP A 480 25.56 -1.66 -29.25
C ASP A 480 25.76 -3.18 -29.13
N GLU A 481 26.98 -3.68 -29.40
CA GLU A 481 27.32 -5.10 -29.30
C GLU A 481 27.42 -5.63 -27.87
N LYS A 482 27.35 -4.76 -26.85
CA LYS A 482 27.46 -5.11 -25.43
C LYS A 482 26.12 -5.38 -24.75
N TRP A 483 25.09 -5.76 -25.51
CA TRP A 483 23.73 -5.98 -24.97
C TRP A 483 23.69 -6.90 -23.74
N THR A 484 24.29 -8.09 -23.84
CA THR A 484 24.29 -9.06 -22.73
C THR A 484 25.12 -8.57 -21.53
N ASP A 485 26.20 -7.85 -21.78
CA ASP A 485 27.05 -7.32 -20.70
C ASP A 485 26.35 -6.21 -19.94
N ILE A 486 25.64 -5.29 -20.64
CA ILE A 486 24.92 -4.22 -19.97
C ILE A 486 23.78 -4.74 -19.11
N LEU A 487 23.10 -5.83 -19.48
CA LEU A 487 22.07 -6.44 -18.65
C LEU A 487 22.62 -6.91 -17.29
N LYS A 488 23.84 -7.46 -17.25
CA LYS A 488 24.52 -7.81 -16.00
C LYS A 488 24.83 -6.57 -15.15
N VAL A 489 25.33 -5.52 -15.80
CA VAL A 489 25.58 -4.23 -15.12
C VAL A 489 24.28 -3.70 -14.51
N VAL A 490 23.17 -3.71 -15.24
CA VAL A 490 21.86 -3.27 -14.75
C VAL A 490 21.43 -4.05 -13.50
N ASP A 491 21.63 -5.38 -13.49
CA ASP A 491 21.27 -6.24 -12.35
C ASP A 491 22.12 -5.96 -11.10
N GLU A 492 23.41 -5.62 -11.29
CA GLU A 492 24.40 -5.51 -10.20
C GLU A 492 24.57 -4.07 -9.65
N THR A 493 24.16 -3.05 -10.41
CA THR A 493 24.43 -1.63 -10.08
C THR A 493 23.80 -1.17 -8.76
N SER A 494 22.66 -1.74 -8.36
CA SER A 494 21.91 -1.26 -7.21
C SER A 494 21.39 -2.42 -6.36
N PRO A 495 21.30 -2.25 -5.02
CA PRO A 495 20.70 -3.25 -4.13
C PRO A 495 19.17 -3.31 -4.22
N TYR A 496 18.55 -2.41 -4.96
CA TYR A 496 17.11 -2.32 -5.15
C TYR A 496 16.61 -3.18 -6.31
N ALA A 497 15.35 -3.63 -6.23
CA ALA A 497 14.68 -4.39 -7.28
C ALA A 497 13.16 -4.12 -7.26
N LEU A 498 12.76 -2.84 -7.38
CA LEU A 498 11.34 -2.47 -7.36
C LEU A 498 10.75 -2.59 -8.75
N THR A 499 11.15 -1.73 -9.68
CA THR A 499 10.64 -1.76 -11.06
C THR A 499 11.78 -1.62 -12.08
N GLY A 500 11.50 -2.07 -13.31
CA GLY A 500 12.42 -1.93 -14.43
C GLY A 500 11.70 -2.06 -15.76
N ALA A 501 12.29 -1.51 -16.81
CA ALA A 501 11.75 -1.58 -18.16
C ALA A 501 12.82 -1.90 -19.19
N VAL A 502 12.41 -2.65 -20.23
CA VAL A 502 13.18 -2.87 -21.45
C VAL A 502 12.51 -2.19 -22.63
N PHE A 503 13.25 -1.45 -23.41
CA PHE A 503 12.81 -0.88 -24.68
C PHE A 503 13.48 -1.61 -25.84
N SER A 504 12.69 -2.29 -26.66
CA SER A 504 13.20 -3.04 -27.83
C SER A 504 12.05 -3.41 -28.78
N ARG A 505 12.35 -3.46 -30.08
CA ARG A 505 11.51 -4.09 -31.10
C ARG A 505 11.95 -5.53 -31.40
N ASP A 506 13.13 -5.93 -30.93
CA ASP A 506 13.67 -7.28 -31.07
C ASP A 506 13.13 -8.19 -29.96
N ARG A 507 12.41 -9.24 -30.37
CA ARG A 507 11.82 -10.23 -29.46
C ARG A 507 12.86 -11.06 -28.70
N GLN A 508 14.05 -11.29 -29.30
CA GLN A 508 15.12 -12.01 -28.61
C GLN A 508 15.72 -11.12 -27.50
N ALA A 509 16.01 -9.86 -27.81
CA ALA A 509 16.51 -8.91 -26.81
C ALA A 509 15.53 -8.74 -25.62
N ILE A 510 14.22 -8.72 -25.88
CA ILE A 510 13.21 -8.70 -24.82
C ILE A 510 13.28 -9.95 -23.94
N ARG A 511 13.44 -11.15 -24.55
CA ARG A 511 13.57 -12.41 -23.79
C ARG A 511 14.85 -12.45 -22.96
N ASP A 512 15.96 -12.02 -23.54
CA ASP A 512 17.25 -11.95 -22.85
C ASP A 512 17.17 -11.02 -21.62
N ALA A 513 16.59 -9.82 -21.79
CA ALA A 513 16.36 -8.89 -20.70
C ALA A 513 15.44 -9.50 -19.61
N ALA A 514 14.31 -10.09 -20.00
CA ALA A 514 13.38 -10.69 -19.04
C ALA A 514 14.01 -11.85 -18.25
N LEU A 515 14.89 -12.62 -18.88
CA LEU A 515 15.60 -13.72 -18.22
C LEU A 515 16.73 -13.23 -17.31
N LEU A 516 17.60 -12.38 -17.81
CA LEU A 516 18.78 -11.92 -17.05
C LEU A 516 18.41 -10.95 -15.92
N LEU A 517 17.36 -10.15 -16.10
CA LEU A 517 16.90 -9.17 -15.11
C LEU A 517 15.73 -9.69 -14.24
N ARG A 518 15.46 -11.00 -14.24
CA ARG A 518 14.33 -11.59 -13.49
C ARG A 518 14.32 -11.26 -11.99
N ASN A 519 15.47 -11.00 -11.40
CA ASN A 519 15.62 -10.62 -9.99
C ASN A 519 15.88 -9.11 -9.79
N ALA A 520 16.02 -8.34 -10.87
CA ALA A 520 16.31 -6.91 -10.80
C ALA A 520 15.07 -6.03 -10.67
N ALA A 521 13.88 -6.60 -10.79
CA ALA A 521 12.61 -5.87 -10.70
C ALA A 521 11.48 -6.79 -10.21
N GLY A 522 10.69 -6.30 -9.26
CA GLY A 522 9.43 -6.93 -8.85
C GLY A 522 8.33 -6.69 -9.89
N ASN A 523 8.31 -5.53 -10.54
CA ASN A 523 7.45 -5.22 -11.68
C ASN A 523 8.32 -4.89 -12.91
N PHE A 524 8.14 -5.65 -14.00
CA PHE A 524 8.95 -5.54 -15.21
C PHE A 524 8.08 -5.15 -16.41
N TYR A 525 8.48 -4.10 -17.12
CA TYR A 525 7.73 -3.50 -18.22
C TYR A 525 8.46 -3.65 -19.56
N VAL A 526 7.70 -3.76 -20.63
CA VAL A 526 8.24 -3.84 -22.01
C VAL A 526 7.67 -2.69 -22.81
N ASN A 527 8.54 -1.83 -23.34
CA ASN A 527 8.19 -0.64 -24.13
C ASN A 527 7.22 0.33 -23.42
N ASP A 528 7.33 0.41 -22.09
CA ASP A 528 6.63 1.37 -21.26
C ASP A 528 7.57 1.87 -20.14
N LYS A 529 7.21 3.01 -19.52
CA LYS A 529 7.91 3.51 -18.35
C LYS A 529 7.71 2.55 -17.16
N PRO A 530 8.71 2.38 -16.27
CA PRO A 530 8.62 1.43 -15.15
C PRO A 530 7.77 1.92 -13.97
N THR A 531 6.87 2.87 -14.17
CA THR A 531 6.01 3.45 -13.14
C THR A 531 4.57 3.58 -13.64
N GLY A 532 3.60 3.59 -12.71
CA GLY A 532 2.17 3.71 -13.04
C GLY A 532 1.47 2.36 -13.11
N ALA A 533 1.80 1.44 -12.19
CA ALA A 533 1.06 0.20 -12.00
C ALA A 533 -0.42 0.49 -11.69
N VAL A 534 -1.31 -0.33 -12.21
CA VAL A 534 -2.76 -0.23 -12.02
C VAL A 534 -3.22 -1.43 -11.20
N VAL A 535 -4.00 -1.18 -10.14
CA VAL A 535 -4.55 -2.23 -9.28
C VAL A 535 -5.38 -3.21 -10.11
N GLY A 536 -5.18 -4.51 -9.88
CA GLY A 536 -5.84 -5.57 -10.65
C GLY A 536 -5.16 -5.92 -11.98
N GLN A 537 -4.22 -5.07 -12.47
CA GLN A 537 -3.48 -5.31 -13.71
C GLN A 537 -2.00 -5.61 -13.45
N GLN A 538 -1.32 -4.82 -12.61
CA GLN A 538 0.07 -5.04 -12.23
C GLN A 538 0.18 -5.03 -10.70
N PRO A 539 -0.01 -6.16 -10.01
CA PRO A 539 0.22 -6.25 -8.56
C PRO A 539 1.61 -5.73 -8.20
N PHE A 540 1.65 -4.75 -7.28
CA PHE A 540 2.85 -3.97 -7.05
C PHE A 540 3.65 -4.49 -5.86
N GLY A 541 4.96 -4.61 -6.05
CA GLY A 541 5.88 -4.98 -4.97
C GLY A 541 7.29 -5.21 -5.46
N GLY A 542 8.27 -4.82 -4.64
CA GLY A 542 9.69 -4.92 -4.91
C GLY A 542 10.39 -6.05 -4.16
N ALA A 543 11.44 -6.59 -4.77
CA ALA A 543 12.34 -7.58 -4.20
C ALA A 543 13.64 -6.93 -3.70
N ARG A 544 14.60 -7.73 -3.21
CA ARG A 544 15.89 -7.27 -2.66
C ARG A 544 15.67 -6.16 -1.61
N GLY A 545 16.42 -5.07 -1.69
CA GLY A 545 16.31 -3.91 -0.80
C GLY A 545 15.04 -3.08 -0.98
N SER A 546 14.16 -3.41 -1.93
CA SER A 546 12.93 -2.66 -2.23
C SER A 546 11.69 -3.17 -1.50
N GLY A 547 11.78 -4.25 -0.73
CA GLY A 547 10.66 -4.69 0.09
C GLY A 547 10.48 -6.19 0.18
N THR A 548 9.34 -6.60 0.72
CA THR A 548 8.98 -8.01 0.96
C THR A 548 8.23 -8.66 -0.20
N ASN A 549 7.93 -7.88 -1.24
CA ASN A 549 7.29 -8.33 -2.48
C ASN A 549 5.93 -9.03 -2.29
N ASP A 550 5.14 -8.55 -1.34
CA ASP A 550 3.83 -9.12 -1.01
C ASP A 550 2.70 -8.69 -1.97
N LYS A 551 3.04 -8.02 -3.08
CA LYS A 551 2.13 -7.70 -4.19
C LYS A 551 0.84 -6.99 -3.77
N ALA A 552 0.97 -5.71 -3.36
CA ALA A 552 -0.18 -4.85 -3.10
C ALA A 552 -1.16 -4.85 -4.29
N GLY A 553 -2.46 -4.80 -4.02
CA GLY A 553 -3.49 -4.93 -5.05
C GLY A 553 -3.65 -6.36 -5.57
N SER A 554 -3.40 -7.36 -4.73
CA SER A 554 -3.66 -8.78 -5.01
C SER A 554 -3.98 -9.56 -3.74
N LYS A 555 -4.47 -10.78 -3.89
CA LYS A 555 -4.72 -11.67 -2.74
C LYS A 555 -3.45 -12.02 -1.96
N LEU A 556 -2.26 -11.93 -2.57
CA LEU A 556 -0.98 -12.22 -1.90
C LEU A 556 -0.71 -11.26 -0.75
N ASN A 557 -1.08 -9.99 -0.90
CA ASN A 557 -0.99 -9.02 0.20
C ASN A 557 -1.99 -9.35 1.31
N LEU A 558 -3.24 -9.67 0.96
CA LEU A 558 -4.29 -9.92 1.95
C LEU A 558 -4.02 -11.16 2.81
N VAL A 559 -3.39 -12.19 2.24
CA VAL A 559 -2.96 -13.40 2.99
C VAL A 559 -2.06 -13.05 4.19
N ARG A 560 -1.31 -11.95 4.13
CA ARG A 560 -0.45 -11.52 5.23
C ARG A 560 -1.23 -11.11 6.48
N TRP A 561 -2.49 -10.74 6.34
CA TRP A 561 -3.33 -10.16 7.39
C TRP A 561 -4.31 -11.15 8.00
N ILE A 562 -4.12 -12.45 7.75
CA ILE A 562 -4.96 -13.53 8.30
C ILE A 562 -4.11 -14.60 9.00
N SER A 563 -4.76 -15.31 9.95
CA SER A 563 -4.21 -16.47 10.67
C SER A 563 -5.19 -17.63 10.53
N PRO A 564 -5.11 -18.43 9.44
CA PRO A 564 -6.07 -19.50 9.19
C PRO A 564 -6.04 -20.57 10.29
N ARG A 565 -7.23 -21.03 10.68
CA ARG A 565 -7.42 -22.16 11.60
C ARG A 565 -8.14 -23.28 10.88
N ALA A 566 -7.51 -24.45 10.79
CA ALA A 566 -8.18 -25.64 10.30
C ALA A 566 -9.12 -26.22 11.37
N VAL A 567 -10.36 -26.48 11.00
CA VAL A 567 -11.38 -27.13 11.83
C VAL A 567 -11.75 -28.43 11.16
N LYS A 568 -11.69 -29.55 11.92
CA LYS A 568 -12.14 -30.86 11.50
C LYS A 568 -13.28 -31.30 12.40
N GLU A 569 -14.46 -31.44 11.84
CA GLU A 569 -15.63 -32.03 12.52
C GLU A 569 -15.80 -33.48 12.05
N THR A 570 -15.72 -34.44 12.96
CA THR A 570 -15.92 -35.86 12.66
C THR A 570 -17.32 -36.27 13.05
N PHE A 571 -18.12 -36.75 12.09
CA PHE A 571 -19.52 -37.13 12.33
C PHE A 571 -19.65 -38.48 13.07
N SER A 572 -18.70 -39.37 12.89
CA SER A 572 -18.65 -40.69 13.55
C SER A 572 -17.28 -40.91 14.19
N PRO A 573 -17.03 -40.31 15.39
CA PRO A 573 -15.76 -40.47 16.06
C PRO A 573 -15.54 -41.95 16.48
N PRO A 574 -14.30 -42.50 16.40
CA PRO A 574 -14.02 -43.83 16.81
C PRO A 574 -14.20 -43.96 18.34
N THR A 575 -14.82 -45.08 18.77
CA THR A 575 -15.06 -45.41 20.18
C THR A 575 -14.13 -46.49 20.70
N ASP A 576 -13.34 -47.11 19.84
CA ASP A 576 -12.28 -48.05 20.18
C ASP A 576 -10.92 -47.48 19.75
N TYR A 577 -9.90 -47.58 20.61
CA TYR A 577 -8.56 -47.10 20.30
C TYR A 577 -7.77 -48.04 19.37
N ARG A 578 -8.23 -49.32 19.27
CA ARG A 578 -7.59 -50.35 18.48
C ARG A 578 -7.82 -50.13 16.99
N TYR A 579 -6.79 -50.31 16.22
CA TYR A 579 -6.86 -50.33 14.77
C TYR A 579 -7.08 -51.77 14.25
N PRO A 580 -7.63 -51.96 13.04
CA PRO A 580 -7.91 -53.28 12.50
C PRO A 580 -6.69 -54.22 12.47
N PHE A 581 -5.49 -53.71 12.27
CA PHE A 581 -4.26 -54.52 12.27
C PHE A 581 -3.87 -55.07 13.65
N MET A 582 -4.49 -54.62 14.72
CA MET A 582 -4.28 -55.08 16.08
C MET A 582 -5.19 -56.24 16.46
N ALA A 583 -6.05 -56.70 15.56
CA ALA A 583 -6.85 -57.89 15.78
C ALA A 583 -5.98 -59.17 15.76
N GLU A 584 -6.32 -60.19 16.58
CA GLU A 584 -5.72 -61.50 16.48
C GLU A 584 -6.11 -62.14 15.15
N GLU A 585 -5.18 -62.99 14.54
CA GLU A 585 -5.44 -63.69 13.30
C GLU A 585 -6.52 -64.76 13.43
#